data_a2ad971d3c3d2e570741c91189f053d9
#
_entry.id   a2ad971d3c3d2e570741c91189f053d9
#
_cell.length_a   1.000
_cell.length_b   1.000
_cell.length_c   1.000
_cell.angle_alpha   90.00
_cell.angle_beta   90.00
_cell.angle_gamma   90.00
#
_symmetry.space_group_name_H-M   'P 1'
#
loop_
_entity.id
_entity.type
_entity.pdbx_description
1 polymer ?
#
loop_
_entity_poly.entity_id
_entity_poly.type
_entity_poly.pdbx_seq_one_letter_code
_entity_poly.pdbx_strand_id
1 'polypeptide(L)' 'GKYQKMGTLLLALFPDGGIPAIREERDAARLNLLIDCLGKLQRYAYAFERGGHKDSAHDLIVYAAMLEEMTL' A
#
# COMPACT_ATOMS: atom_id res chain seq x y z
N GLY A 1 -1.30 0.58 17.70
CA GLY A 1 -1.26 1.91 17.10
C GLY A 1 -1.21 1.84 15.58
N LYS A 2 -1.08 2.99 14.97
CA LYS A 2 -1.10 3.16 13.52
C LYS A 2 -0.08 2.27 12.79
N TYR A 3 1.15 2.25 13.30
CA TYR A 3 2.22 1.48 12.65
C TYR A 3 2.03 -0.02 12.82
N GLN A 4 1.46 -0.44 13.94
CA GLN A 4 1.15 -1.85 14.16
C GLN A 4 0.06 -2.33 13.18
N LYS A 5 -0.96 -1.53 12.97
CA LYS A 5 -2.03 -1.85 12.01
C LYS A 5 -1.47 -1.97 10.59
N MET A 6 -0.60 -1.03 10.22
CA MET A 6 0.06 -1.08 8.90
C MET A 6 0.91 -2.33 8.75
N GLY A 7 1.66 -2.70 9.79
CA GLY A 7 2.45 -3.93 9.78
C GLY A 7 1.59 -5.17 9.59
N THR A 8 0.47 -5.24 10.29
CA THR A 8 -0.47 -6.35 10.16
C THR A 8 -1.01 -6.45 8.74
N LEU A 9 -1.44 -5.31 8.18
CA LEU A 9 -1.96 -5.27 6.81
C LEU A 9 -0.90 -5.67 5.79
N LEU A 10 0.32 -5.17 5.96
CA LEU A 10 1.41 -5.47 5.05
C LEU A 10 1.74 -6.96 5.05
N LEU A 11 1.84 -7.56 6.23
CA LEU A 11 2.10 -9.01 6.34
C LEU A 11 0.98 -9.83 5.73
N ALA A 12 -0.27 -9.39 5.87
CA ALA A 12 -1.42 -10.11 5.32
C ALA A 12 -1.41 -10.18 3.79
N LEU A 13 -0.71 -9.27 3.12
CA LEU A 13 -0.58 -9.29 1.67
C LEU A 13 0.35 -10.40 1.17
N PHE A 14 1.22 -10.93 2.02
CA PHE A 14 2.19 -11.93 1.61
C PHE A 14 1.75 -13.31 2.13
N PRO A 15 1.40 -14.24 1.21
CA PRO A 15 0.70 -15.49 1.59
C PRO A 15 1.50 -16.42 2.50
N ASP A 16 2.82 -16.33 2.48
CA ASP A 16 3.67 -17.19 3.29
C ASP A 16 4.09 -16.55 4.61
N GLY A 17 3.43 -15.44 4.99
CA GLY A 17 3.65 -14.81 6.28
C GLY A 17 4.94 -14.02 6.40
N GLY A 18 5.64 -13.78 5.30
CA GLY A 18 6.89 -13.05 5.34
C GLY A 18 7.06 -12.12 4.15
N ILE A 19 7.72 -11.00 4.39
CA ILE A 19 8.05 -10.05 3.33
C ILE A 19 9.16 -10.66 2.47
N PRO A 20 9.01 -10.66 1.13
CA PRO A 20 10.02 -11.23 0.24
C PRO A 20 11.33 -10.46 0.30
N ALA A 21 12.40 -11.09 -0.16
CA ALA A 21 13.72 -10.47 -0.18
C ALA A 21 13.73 -9.25 -1.09
N ILE A 22 14.34 -8.17 -0.59
CA ILE A 22 14.54 -6.94 -1.33
C ILE A 22 16.00 -6.89 -1.70
N ARG A 23 16.31 -6.96 -2.99
CA ARG A 23 17.68 -7.11 -3.48
C ARG A 23 18.17 -5.95 -4.32
N GLU A 24 17.26 -5.20 -4.90
CA GLU A 24 17.62 -4.09 -5.77
C GLU A 24 16.64 -2.92 -5.60
N GLU A 25 17.02 -1.77 -6.16
CA GLU A 25 16.23 -0.55 -6.02
C GLU A 25 14.78 -0.72 -6.47
N ARG A 26 14.56 -1.46 -7.55
CA ARG A 26 13.21 -1.68 -8.07
C ARG A 26 12.33 -2.43 -7.04
N ASP A 27 12.91 -3.41 -6.37
CA ASP A 27 12.18 -4.16 -5.33
C ASP A 27 11.78 -3.25 -4.18
N ALA A 28 12.72 -2.41 -3.73
CA ALA A 28 12.47 -1.47 -2.65
C ALA A 28 11.42 -0.43 -3.06
N ALA A 29 11.49 0.08 -4.28
CA ALA A 29 10.53 1.05 -4.78
C ALA A 29 9.13 0.46 -4.88
N ARG A 30 8.99 -0.77 -5.36
CA ARG A 30 7.70 -1.45 -5.44
C ARG A 30 7.10 -1.67 -4.05
N LEU A 31 7.93 -2.09 -3.10
CA LEU A 31 7.45 -2.27 -1.72
C LEU A 31 6.99 -0.96 -1.11
N ASN A 32 7.75 0.11 -1.33
CA ASN A 32 7.39 1.44 -0.84
C ASN A 32 6.06 1.91 -1.42
N LEU A 33 5.85 1.71 -2.72
CA LEU A 33 4.57 2.05 -3.37
C LEU A 33 3.42 1.22 -2.81
N LEU A 34 3.67 -0.05 -2.54
CA LEU A 34 2.66 -0.93 -1.94
C LEU A 34 2.25 -0.43 -0.57
N ILE A 35 3.21 0.01 0.24
CA ILE A 35 2.95 0.58 1.56
C ILE A 35 2.15 1.88 1.43
N ASP A 36 2.49 2.73 0.48
CA ASP A 36 1.75 3.97 0.23
C ASP A 36 0.30 3.68 -0.16
N CYS A 37 0.07 2.68 -0.99
CA CYS A 37 -1.28 2.24 -1.35
C CYS A 37 -2.07 1.79 -0.11
N LEU A 38 -1.44 1.00 0.77
CA LEU A 38 -2.07 0.57 2.01
C LEU A 38 -2.47 1.74 2.89
N GLY A 39 -1.59 2.76 2.98
CA GLY A 39 -1.90 3.96 3.75
C GLY A 39 -3.13 4.69 3.23
N LYS A 40 -3.27 4.77 1.91
CA LYS A 40 -4.43 5.40 1.29
C LYS A 40 -5.71 4.59 1.48
N LEU A 41 -5.61 3.27 1.39
CA LEU A 41 -6.72 2.38 1.68
C LEU A 41 -7.18 2.54 3.13
N GLN A 42 -6.25 2.64 4.06
CA GLN A 42 -6.54 2.84 5.47
C GLN A 42 -7.30 4.14 5.71
N ARG A 43 -6.86 5.23 5.08
CA ARG A 43 -7.53 6.52 5.17
C ARG A 43 -8.94 6.47 4.60
N TYR A 44 -9.10 5.78 3.48
CA TYR A 44 -10.43 5.61 2.88
C TYR A 44 -11.36 4.85 3.83
N ALA A 45 -10.85 3.76 4.41
CA ALA A 45 -11.61 2.94 5.36
C ALA A 45 -12.04 3.75 6.59
N TYR A 46 -11.18 4.62 7.09
CA TYR A 46 -11.50 5.50 8.22
C TYR A 46 -12.68 6.41 7.92
N ALA A 47 -12.78 6.87 6.70
CA ALA A 47 -13.83 7.79 6.27
C ALA A 47 -15.00 7.08 5.58
N PHE A 48 -15.02 5.76 5.61
CA PHE A 48 -15.98 4.94 4.84
C PHE A 48 -17.44 5.35 5.08
N GLU A 49 -17.81 5.51 6.34
CA GLU A 49 -19.19 5.86 6.70
C GLU A 49 -19.59 7.27 6.28
N ARG A 50 -18.60 8.12 6.04
CA ARG A 50 -18.82 9.48 5.54
C ARG A 50 -18.74 9.57 4.01
N GLY A 51 -18.67 8.41 3.33
CA GLY A 51 -18.60 8.35 1.89
C GLY A 51 -17.20 8.12 1.33
N GLY A 52 -16.22 7.90 2.20
CA GLY A 52 -14.84 7.67 1.80
C GLY A 52 -13.98 8.93 1.86
N HIS A 53 -12.84 8.90 1.20
CA HIS A 53 -11.87 10.00 1.19
C HIS A 53 -11.37 10.18 -0.24
N LYS A 54 -11.84 11.26 -0.87
CA LYS A 54 -11.61 11.48 -2.31
C LYS A 54 -10.13 11.61 -2.66
N ASP A 55 -9.36 12.35 -1.86
CA ASP A 55 -7.94 12.53 -2.10
C ASP A 55 -7.18 11.20 -2.02
N SER A 56 -7.54 10.34 -1.08
CA SER A 56 -6.92 9.01 -0.97
C SER A 56 -7.26 8.13 -2.16
N ALA A 57 -8.50 8.18 -2.63
CA ALA A 57 -8.90 7.43 -3.83
C ALA A 57 -8.14 7.91 -5.05
N HIS A 58 -7.97 9.23 -5.20
CA HIS A 58 -7.19 9.80 -6.28
C HIS A 58 -5.72 9.37 -6.21
N ASP A 59 -5.12 9.46 -5.03
CA ASP A 59 -3.73 9.07 -4.83
C ASP A 59 -3.49 7.59 -5.12
N LEU A 60 -4.49 6.74 -4.84
CA LEU A 60 -4.41 5.32 -5.18
C LEU A 60 -4.26 5.11 -6.69
N ILE A 61 -4.95 5.89 -7.49
CA ILE A 61 -4.83 5.80 -8.95
C ILE A 61 -3.40 6.11 -9.38
N VAL A 62 -2.82 7.17 -8.81
CA VAL A 62 -1.46 7.59 -9.14
C VAL A 62 -0.44 6.54 -8.71
N TYR A 63 -0.52 6.07 -7.47
CA TYR A 63 0.42 5.07 -6.96
C TYR A 63 0.30 3.73 -7.69
N ALA A 64 -0.92 3.33 -8.04
CA ALA A 64 -1.14 2.10 -8.79
C ALA A 64 -0.51 2.20 -10.19
N ALA A 65 -0.63 3.35 -10.84
CA ALA A 65 0.00 3.58 -12.15
C ALA A 65 1.52 3.51 -12.05
N MET A 66 2.10 4.09 -11.00
CA MET A 66 3.55 4.02 -10.76
C MET A 66 3.99 2.58 -10.49
N LEU A 67 3.20 1.84 -9.74
CA LEU A 67 3.49 0.44 -9.43
C LEU A 67 3.46 -0.41 -10.71
N GLU A 68 2.50 -0.16 -11.58
CA GLU A 68 2.40 -0.84 -12.87
C GLU A 68 3.66 -0.63 -13.70
N GLU A 69 4.17 0.61 -13.77
CA GLU A 69 5.39 0.91 -14.51
C GLU A 69 6.60 0.15 -13.98
N MET A 70 6.64 -0.13 -12.69
CA MET A 70 7.76 -0.82 -12.06
C MET A 70 7.58 -2.35 -12.02
N THR A 71 6.49 -2.84 -12.57
CA THR A 71 6.17 -4.26 -12.58
C THR A 71 6.63 -4.89 -13.91
N LEU A 72 7.20 -6.08 -13.81
CA LEU A 72 7.67 -6.83 -14.99
C LEU A 72 6.54 -7.57 -15.69
#